data_cf4ce889528622b7c21ee3876c138938
#
_entry.id   cf4ce889528622b7c21ee3876c138938
#
_cell.length_a   1.000
_cell.length_b   1.000
_cell.length_c   1.000
_cell.angle_alpha   90.00
_cell.angle_beta   90.00
_cell.angle_gamma   90.00
#
_symmetry.space_group_name_H-M   'P 1'
#
loop_
_entity.id
_entity.type
_entity.pdbx_description
1 polymer ?
#
loop_
_entity_poly.entity_id
_entity_poly.type
_entity_poly.pdbx_seq_one_letter_code
_entity_poly.pdbx_strand_id
1 'polypeptide(L)'
;VGKFKDLAIDEANKERSVRGKRARQRGNAFEREVATRLNGKRTGMYGGKDDVQAGVFVVQCKVGLSYPERLDKWLRELKPKAGQLPILVVGDSPGAGTRRRALAVVDFDDFVAWFGKVETSEL
;
A
#
# COMPACT_ATOMS: atom_id res chain seq x y z
N VAL A 1 -41.96 -12.01 -17.22
CA VAL A 1 -40.62 -12.41 -17.57
C VAL A 1 -39.65 -11.24 -17.35
N GLY A 2 -40.01 -10.02 -17.72
CA GLY A 2 -39.16 -8.85 -17.51
C GLY A 2 -38.93 -8.49 -16.04
N LYS A 3 -39.94 -8.68 -15.17
CA LYS A 3 -39.85 -8.34 -13.75
C LYS A 3 -38.77 -9.12 -13.00
N PHE A 4 -38.57 -10.39 -13.34
CA PHE A 4 -37.54 -11.22 -12.67
C PHE A 4 -36.15 -10.81 -13.07
N LYS A 5 -35.94 -10.42 -14.34
CA LYS A 5 -34.66 -9.92 -14.80
C LYS A 5 -34.30 -8.60 -14.10
N ASP A 6 -35.26 -7.72 -13.95
CA ASP A 6 -35.05 -6.41 -13.32
C ASP A 6 -34.68 -6.57 -11.85
N LEU A 7 -35.36 -7.48 -11.12
CA LEU A 7 -35.05 -7.76 -9.72
C LEU A 7 -33.64 -8.35 -9.55
N ALA A 8 -33.24 -9.27 -10.43
CA ALA A 8 -31.92 -9.87 -10.38
C ALA A 8 -30.81 -8.81 -10.65
N ILE A 9 -31.04 -7.90 -11.60
CA ILE A 9 -30.12 -6.82 -11.89
C ILE A 9 -30.00 -5.86 -10.71
N ASP A 10 -31.11 -5.53 -10.07
CA ASP A 10 -31.11 -4.65 -8.90
C ASP A 10 -30.35 -5.25 -7.73
N GLU A 11 -30.52 -6.53 -7.45
CA GLU A 11 -29.76 -7.21 -6.40
C GLU A 11 -28.27 -7.26 -6.71
N ALA A 12 -27.91 -7.58 -7.95
CA ALA A 12 -26.51 -7.57 -8.39
C ALA A 12 -25.88 -6.19 -8.23
N ASN A 13 -26.64 -5.14 -8.54
CA ASN A 13 -26.16 -3.75 -8.38
C ASN A 13 -25.99 -3.40 -6.91
N LYS A 14 -26.90 -3.84 -6.02
CA LYS A 14 -26.76 -3.64 -4.59
C LYS A 14 -25.50 -4.32 -4.04
N GLU A 15 -25.24 -5.56 -4.45
CA GLU A 15 -24.05 -6.30 -4.03
C GLU A 15 -22.78 -5.60 -4.48
N ARG A 16 -22.75 -5.11 -5.72
CA ARG A 16 -21.60 -4.35 -6.24
C ARG A 16 -21.36 -3.08 -5.45
N SER A 17 -22.42 -2.36 -5.10
CA SER A 17 -22.34 -1.14 -4.30
C SER A 17 -21.78 -1.42 -2.91
N VAL A 18 -22.22 -2.50 -2.25
CA VAL A 18 -21.74 -2.89 -0.92
C VAL A 18 -20.26 -3.26 -0.99
N ARG A 19 -19.84 -4.04 -2.00
CA ARG A 19 -18.43 -4.40 -2.17
C ARG A 19 -17.56 -3.18 -2.44
N GLY A 20 -18.02 -2.27 -3.28
CA GLY A 20 -17.32 -1.03 -3.57
C GLY A 20 -17.16 -0.17 -2.34
N LYS A 21 -18.21 -0.06 -1.52
CA LYS A 21 -18.16 0.68 -0.27
C LYS A 21 -17.16 0.08 0.72
N ARG A 22 -17.16 -1.25 0.87
CA ARG A 22 -16.22 -1.94 1.74
C ARG A 22 -14.77 -1.77 1.27
N ALA A 23 -14.55 -1.84 -0.04
CA ALA A 23 -13.23 -1.61 -0.61
C ALA A 23 -12.73 -0.19 -0.30
N ARG A 24 -13.59 0.82 -0.44
CA ARG A 24 -13.24 2.20 -0.10
C ARG A 24 -12.94 2.36 1.38
N GLN A 25 -13.73 1.71 2.24
CA GLN A 25 -13.51 1.75 3.69
C GLN A 25 -12.18 1.13 4.08
N ARG A 26 -11.81 -0.01 3.47
CA ARG A 26 -10.50 -0.62 3.71
C ARG A 26 -9.36 0.28 3.27
N GLY A 27 -9.49 0.88 2.09
CA GLY A 27 -8.49 1.81 1.57
C GLY A 27 -8.31 3.02 2.47
N ASN A 28 -9.42 3.63 2.89
CA ASN A 28 -9.39 4.78 3.79
C ASN A 28 -8.80 4.44 5.15
N ALA A 29 -9.15 3.28 5.70
CA ALA A 29 -8.62 2.83 6.98
C ALA A 29 -7.11 2.61 6.90
N PHE A 30 -6.63 2.01 5.82
CA PHE A 30 -5.22 1.76 5.62
C PHE A 30 -4.44 3.08 5.45
N GLU A 31 -4.98 4.03 4.68
CA GLU A 31 -4.36 5.35 4.53
C GLU A 31 -4.23 6.07 5.88
N ARG A 32 -5.27 6.02 6.71
CA ARG A 32 -5.21 6.62 8.05
C ARG A 32 -4.15 5.96 8.92
N GLU A 33 -4.06 4.64 8.87
CA GLU A 33 -3.04 3.90 9.60
C GLU A 33 -1.64 4.33 9.18
N VAL A 34 -1.39 4.37 7.88
CA VAL A 34 -0.09 4.76 7.33
C VAL A 34 0.25 6.20 7.72
N ALA A 35 -0.70 7.11 7.57
CA ALA A 35 -0.49 8.51 7.95
C ALA A 35 -0.14 8.64 9.43
N THR A 36 -0.85 7.93 10.30
CA THR A 36 -0.57 7.97 11.74
C THR A 36 0.82 7.42 12.06
N ARG A 37 1.17 6.29 11.46
CA ARG A 37 2.44 5.61 11.75
C ARG A 37 3.65 6.39 11.24
N LEU A 38 3.49 7.16 10.17
CA LEU A 38 4.55 7.99 9.60
C LEU A 38 4.50 9.43 10.09
N ASN A 39 3.55 9.76 10.95
CA ASN A 39 3.31 11.13 11.42
C ASN A 39 3.08 12.08 10.23
N GLY A 40 2.30 11.63 9.27
CA GLY A 40 2.01 12.36 8.04
C GLY A 40 0.55 12.77 7.94
N LYS A 41 0.19 13.27 6.77
CA LYS A 41 -1.16 13.74 6.47
C LYS A 41 -1.69 13.05 5.23
N ARG A 42 -2.99 12.71 5.24
CA ARG A 42 -3.68 12.20 4.06
C ARG A 42 -3.90 13.33 3.07
N THR A 43 -3.56 13.08 1.81
CA THR A 43 -3.65 14.10 0.76
C THR A 43 -4.53 13.69 -0.41
N GLY A 44 -4.87 12.41 -0.54
CA GLY A 44 -5.65 11.89 -1.66
C GLY A 44 -7.03 12.50 -1.82
N MET A 45 -7.56 13.12 -0.77
CA MET A 45 -8.86 13.79 -0.79
C MET A 45 -8.95 14.94 -1.79
N TYR A 46 -7.82 15.47 -2.24
CA TYR A 46 -7.76 16.62 -3.12
C TYR A 46 -7.40 16.26 -4.56
N GLY A 47 -7.53 14.99 -4.92
CA GLY A 47 -7.34 14.55 -6.30
C GLY A 47 -5.92 14.24 -6.72
N GLY A 48 -4.97 14.24 -5.78
CA GLY A 48 -3.60 13.83 -6.06
C GLY A 48 -3.46 12.31 -6.16
N LYS A 49 -2.37 11.83 -6.73
CA LYS A 49 -2.06 10.40 -6.83
C LYS A 49 -1.42 9.86 -5.57
N ASP A 50 -0.81 10.69 -4.77
CA ASP A 50 -0.25 10.31 -3.49
C ASP A 50 -1.35 10.32 -2.44
N ASP A 51 -1.29 9.36 -1.54
CA ASP A 51 -2.32 9.18 -0.52
C ASP A 51 -1.91 9.78 0.82
N VAL A 52 -0.61 9.81 1.11
CA VAL A 52 -0.08 10.32 2.36
C VAL A 52 1.22 11.07 2.09
N GLN A 53 1.40 12.18 2.78
CA GLN A 53 2.68 12.90 2.80
C GLN A 53 3.21 12.92 4.23
N ALA A 54 4.46 12.55 4.39
CA ALA A 54 5.10 12.46 5.70
C ALA A 54 6.55 12.93 5.56
N GLY A 55 6.81 14.19 5.88
CA GLY A 55 8.16 14.75 5.76
C GLY A 55 8.69 14.63 4.33
N VAL A 56 9.77 13.89 4.17
CA VAL A 56 10.40 13.68 2.85
C VAL A 56 9.73 12.57 2.04
N PHE A 57 8.73 11.90 2.62
CA PHE A 57 8.09 10.77 1.97
C PHE A 57 6.79 11.17 1.30
N VAL A 58 6.62 10.72 0.06
CA VAL A 58 5.37 10.79 -0.67
C VAL A 58 4.89 9.35 -0.81
N VAL A 59 3.71 9.04 -0.32
CA VAL A 59 3.27 7.66 -0.13
C VAL A 59 1.98 7.41 -0.90
N GLN A 60 1.94 6.28 -1.60
CA GLN A 60 0.73 5.74 -2.17
C GLN A 60 0.40 4.45 -1.44
N CYS A 61 -0.84 4.31 -1.02
CA CYS A 61 -1.31 3.14 -0.29
C CYS A 61 -2.17 2.27 -1.19
N LYS A 62 -1.90 0.99 -1.19
CA LYS A 62 -2.71 0.00 -1.89
C LYS A 62 -3.01 -1.13 -0.93
N VAL A 63 -4.28 -1.46 -0.79
CA VAL A 63 -4.72 -2.58 0.02
C VAL A 63 -5.71 -3.37 -0.81
N GLY A 64 -5.67 -4.67 -0.69
CA GLY A 64 -6.57 -5.50 -1.46
C GLY A 64 -6.41 -6.98 -1.14
N LEU A 65 -7.17 -7.80 -1.87
CA LEU A 65 -7.13 -9.24 -1.70
C LEU A 65 -5.85 -9.85 -2.29
N SER A 66 -5.20 -9.14 -3.23
CA SER A 66 -3.95 -9.61 -3.83
C SER A 66 -2.77 -9.00 -3.10
N TYR A 67 -2.45 -9.58 -1.97
CA TYR A 67 -1.26 -9.22 -1.23
C TYR A 67 -0.04 -9.86 -1.90
N PRO A 68 1.11 -9.18 -2.02
CA PRO A 68 2.28 -9.73 -2.71
C PRO A 68 3.01 -10.77 -1.87
N GLU A 69 2.41 -11.94 -1.71
CA GLU A 69 2.90 -12.99 -0.82
C GLU A 69 4.31 -13.45 -1.14
N ARG A 70 4.67 -13.51 -2.43
CA ARG A 70 6.01 -13.92 -2.85
C ARG A 70 7.08 -12.95 -2.34
N LEU A 71 6.83 -11.66 -2.44
CA LEU A 71 7.75 -10.65 -1.94
C LEU A 71 7.89 -10.75 -0.42
N ASP A 72 6.76 -10.91 0.27
CA ASP A 72 6.75 -11.07 1.71
C ASP A 72 7.53 -12.32 2.13
N LYS A 73 7.32 -13.43 1.43
CA LYS A 73 8.04 -14.66 1.71
C LYS A 73 9.56 -14.47 1.55
N TRP A 74 9.99 -13.90 0.45
CA TRP A 74 11.42 -13.66 0.21
C TRP A 74 12.02 -12.74 1.26
N LEU A 75 11.29 -11.70 1.65
CA LEU A 75 11.75 -10.77 2.67
C LEU A 75 11.88 -11.47 4.04
N ARG A 76 10.92 -12.31 4.41
CA ARG A 76 10.95 -13.06 5.67
C ARG A 76 12.07 -14.11 5.75
N GLU A 77 12.57 -14.55 4.60
CA GLU A 77 13.68 -15.49 4.56
C GLU A 77 15.01 -14.85 4.98
N LEU A 78 15.09 -13.54 4.97
CA LEU A 78 16.27 -12.82 5.44
C LEU A 78 16.35 -12.92 6.96
N LYS A 79 17.57 -13.08 7.45
CA LYS A 79 17.83 -13.21 8.90
C LYS A 79 18.77 -12.08 9.34
N PRO A 80 18.22 -10.89 9.59
CA PRO A 80 19.05 -9.76 9.99
C PRO A 80 19.60 -9.97 11.39
N LYS A 81 20.80 -9.47 11.62
CA LYS A 81 21.37 -9.36 12.95
C LYS A 81 20.87 -8.06 13.59
N ALA A 82 21.09 -7.93 14.89
CA ALA A 82 20.73 -6.70 15.60
C ALA A 82 21.34 -5.48 14.89
N GLY A 83 20.54 -4.46 14.68
CA GLY A 83 20.98 -3.24 14.02
C GLY A 83 21.00 -3.30 12.51
N GLN A 84 20.52 -4.37 11.89
CA GLN A 84 20.43 -4.49 10.45
C GLN A 84 19.00 -4.37 9.97
N LEU A 85 18.79 -3.68 8.86
CA LEU A 85 17.50 -3.55 8.21
C LEU A 85 17.44 -4.52 7.02
N PRO A 86 16.54 -5.51 7.04
CA PRO A 86 16.41 -6.39 5.89
C PRO A 86 15.75 -5.67 4.73
N ILE A 87 16.35 -5.76 3.56
CA ILE A 87 15.85 -5.15 2.34
C ILE A 87 15.89 -6.20 1.22
N LEU A 88 14.77 -6.33 0.53
CA LEU A 88 14.68 -7.16 -0.66
C LEU A 88 14.75 -6.24 -1.88
N VAL A 89 15.64 -6.50 -2.80
CA VAL A 89 15.71 -5.76 -4.06
C VAL A 89 15.24 -6.66 -5.18
N VAL A 90 14.20 -6.21 -5.90
CA VAL A 90 13.60 -6.96 -6.98
C VAL A 90 13.82 -6.19 -8.28
N GLY A 91 14.41 -6.85 -9.24
CA GLY A 91 14.68 -6.25 -10.54
C GLY A 91 13.95 -6.98 -11.65
N ASP A 92 13.65 -6.26 -12.73
CA ASP A 92 13.11 -6.89 -13.92
C ASP A 92 14.24 -7.49 -14.76
N SER A 93 13.90 -8.20 -15.83
CA SER A 93 14.87 -8.80 -16.73
C SER A 93 14.61 -8.28 -18.14
N PRO A 94 14.98 -7.04 -18.43
CA PRO A 94 14.73 -6.45 -19.74
C PRO A 94 15.63 -7.05 -20.82
N GLY A 95 15.27 -6.87 -22.06
CA GLY A 95 16.10 -7.27 -23.18
C GLY A 95 17.43 -6.51 -23.22
N ALA A 96 18.35 -7.00 -24.05
CA ALA A 96 19.66 -6.38 -24.23
C ALA A 96 19.53 -4.89 -24.60
N GLY A 97 20.37 -4.05 -24.02
CA GLY A 97 20.36 -2.63 -24.29
C GLY A 97 19.32 -1.81 -23.52
N THR A 98 18.46 -2.48 -22.75
CA THR A 98 17.44 -1.80 -21.94
C THR A 98 17.90 -1.75 -20.48
N ARG A 99 17.79 -0.60 -19.87
CA ARG A 99 18.15 -0.43 -18.46
C ARG A 99 17.18 -1.19 -17.57
N ARG A 100 17.72 -1.93 -16.62
CA ARG A 100 16.91 -2.64 -15.62
C ARG A 100 16.26 -1.67 -14.66
N ARG A 101 14.97 -1.95 -14.35
CA ARG A 101 14.30 -1.28 -13.25
C ARG A 101 14.33 -2.20 -12.04
N ALA A 102 14.58 -1.63 -10.87
CA ALA A 102 14.59 -2.37 -9.62
C ALA A 102 13.84 -1.60 -8.55
N LEU A 103 13.25 -2.33 -7.62
CA LEU A 103 12.52 -1.78 -6.48
C LEU A 103 13.13 -2.34 -5.20
N ALA A 104 13.23 -1.51 -4.19
CA ALA A 104 13.62 -1.93 -2.85
C ALA A 104 12.35 -2.16 -2.04
N VAL A 105 12.24 -3.32 -1.40
CA VAL A 105 11.08 -3.73 -0.61
C VAL A 105 11.53 -3.87 0.84
N VAL A 106 10.83 -3.21 1.74
CA VAL A 106 11.11 -3.20 3.16
C VAL A 106 9.80 -3.47 3.89
N ASP A 107 9.85 -4.24 4.96
CA ASP A 107 8.71 -4.43 5.85
C ASP A 107 8.29 -3.07 6.43
N PHE A 108 6.99 -2.78 6.46
CA PHE A 108 6.53 -1.47 6.89
C PHE A 108 6.81 -1.21 8.38
N ASP A 109 6.70 -2.21 9.22
CA ASP A 109 7.06 -2.05 10.63
C ASP A 109 8.52 -1.69 10.81
N ASP A 110 9.41 -2.34 10.05
CA ASP A 110 10.82 -2.02 10.05
C ASP A 110 11.08 -0.62 9.50
N PHE A 111 10.40 -0.26 8.41
CA PHE A 111 10.52 1.07 7.85
C PHE A 111 10.14 2.15 8.89
N VAL A 112 9.04 1.97 9.58
CA VAL A 112 8.59 2.90 10.60
C VAL A 112 9.60 2.96 11.76
N ALA A 113 10.12 1.82 12.19
CA ALA A 113 11.09 1.78 13.26
C ALA A 113 12.38 2.54 12.90
N TRP A 114 12.82 2.44 11.65
CA TRP A 114 14.05 3.10 11.21
C TRP A 114 13.87 4.56 10.82
N PHE A 115 12.73 4.89 10.20
CA PHE A 115 12.56 6.20 9.56
C PHE A 115 11.33 6.98 10.05
N GLY A 116 10.40 6.35 10.74
CA GLY A 116 9.12 6.97 11.10
C GLY A 116 9.18 8.01 12.19
N LYS A 117 10.29 8.10 12.89
CA LYS A 117 10.47 9.04 13.99
C LYS A 117 11.38 10.22 13.64
N VAL A 118 11.60 10.37 12.38
CA VAL A 118 12.41 11.51 11.96
C VAL A 118 11.63 12.76 12.19
N GLU A 119 11.91 13.49 13.13
CA GLU A 119 11.28 14.43 13.19
C GLU A 119 11.21 15.47 13.83
N THR A 120 10.57 15.78 14.12
CA THR A 120 9.96 16.95 14.70
C THR A 120 10.64 17.35 15.99
N SER A 121 11.20 16.42 16.66
CA SER A 121 11.93 16.64 17.88
C SER A 121 13.20 17.47 17.70
N GLU A 122 13.67 17.57 16.48
CA GLU A 122 14.87 18.30 16.16
C GLU A 122 14.63 19.79 16.00
N LEU A 123 13.37 20.14 16.02
CA LEU A 123 12.95 21.52 15.85
C LEU A 123 12.78 22.24 17.20
#